data_57316c0e53b3dc996046fcbe9712d7cc
#
_entry.id   57316c0e53b3dc996046fcbe9712d7cc
#
_cell.length_a   1.000
_cell.length_b   1.000
_cell.length_c   1.000
_cell.angle_alpha   90.00
_cell.angle_beta   90.00
_cell.angle_gamma   90.00
#
_symmetry.space_group_name_H-M   'P 1'
#
loop_
_entity.id
_entity.type
_entity.pdbx_description
1 polymer ?
#
loop_
_entity_poly.entity_id
_entity_poly.type
_entity_poly.pdbx_seq_one_letter_code
_entity_poly.pdbx_strand_id
1 'polypeptide(L)'
;MQTTELEIIIPIYNRGEAITPTLQSLLLQTKDEFFVTFVFDGADAVAKEAISRHYGDRPYYIYLMPHRGVGATRTTGLITSDSPYIMFLDADDLLLPNAVGTILNAIGHGFDMMVGKTMREAENGNFEVVGGAQMTWIHGRVYSKEFLTKYDIHFPDLPMCEDLAFNMICAEFAQRVSETQWPIHIQRYTPGSLSHAEGSLRLQAETYIEACTFYIESAARFRSLDKLMILPAALAACYYYLDSVEREFPGDTELYHKMCKQFSDLIDISDFHALNSIPEWQSRFAMALATPARPFKKTYIPALTFEQRITNAKLEALK
;
A
#
# COMPACT_ATOMS: atom_id res chain seq x y z
N MET A 1 20.93 -23.32 -4.61
CA MET A 1 21.13 -21.89 -4.28
C MET A 1 20.93 -21.75 -2.79
N GLN A 2 21.72 -20.95 -2.10
CA GLN A 2 21.52 -20.71 -0.68
C GLN A 2 20.28 -19.77 -0.58
N THR A 3 19.17 -20.29 -0.09
CA THR A 3 17.98 -19.48 0.17
C THR A 3 18.27 -18.59 1.38
N THR A 4 18.25 -17.28 1.19
CA THR A 4 18.34 -16.32 2.30
C THR A 4 16.98 -16.19 2.97
N GLU A 5 16.99 -15.85 4.28
CA GLU A 5 15.74 -15.64 5.04
C GLU A 5 14.94 -14.43 4.55
N LEU A 6 15.62 -13.41 4.00
CA LEU A 6 15.03 -12.15 3.56
C LEU A 6 15.34 -11.88 2.09
N GLU A 7 14.32 -11.52 1.34
CA GLU A 7 14.45 -10.97 0.00
C GLU A 7 13.89 -9.56 -0.08
N ILE A 8 14.63 -8.65 -0.70
CA ILE A 8 14.23 -7.27 -0.96
C ILE A 8 13.88 -7.16 -2.43
N ILE A 9 12.61 -6.88 -2.72
CA ILE A 9 12.07 -6.72 -4.07
C ILE A 9 12.02 -5.24 -4.41
N ILE A 10 12.66 -4.85 -5.52
CA ILE A 10 12.76 -3.48 -5.98
C ILE A 10 12.08 -3.33 -7.33
N PRO A 11 10.89 -2.71 -7.40
CA PRO A 11 10.23 -2.40 -8.66
C PRO A 11 10.95 -1.23 -9.35
N ILE A 12 11.21 -1.36 -10.66
CA ILE A 12 11.94 -0.36 -11.44
C ILE A 12 11.13 0.06 -12.67
N TYR A 13 10.86 1.36 -12.77
CA TYR A 13 10.25 1.99 -13.93
C TYR A 13 10.84 3.39 -14.15
N ASN A 14 11.52 3.60 -15.28
CA ASN A 14 12.11 4.89 -15.70
C ASN A 14 12.96 5.56 -14.60
N ARG A 15 13.83 4.80 -13.92
CA ARG A 15 14.66 5.31 -12.81
C ARG A 15 16.06 5.76 -13.27
N GLY A 16 16.60 5.14 -14.30
CA GLY A 16 17.95 5.45 -14.77
C GLY A 16 18.98 5.42 -13.65
N GLU A 17 19.84 6.44 -13.59
CA GLU A 17 20.85 6.60 -12.51
C GLU A 17 20.27 6.97 -11.13
N ALA A 18 19.01 7.39 -11.04
CA ALA A 18 18.39 7.77 -9.77
C ALA A 18 18.27 6.60 -8.76
N ILE A 19 18.42 5.35 -9.23
CA ILE A 19 18.50 4.16 -8.38
C ILE A 19 19.78 4.07 -7.55
N THR A 20 20.86 4.77 -7.93
CA THR A 20 22.20 4.64 -7.33
C THR A 20 22.20 4.83 -5.81
N PRO A 21 21.53 5.82 -5.21
CA PRO A 21 21.48 5.95 -3.75
C PRO A 21 20.83 4.73 -3.07
N THR A 22 19.80 4.16 -3.68
CA THR A 22 19.13 2.93 -3.17
C THR A 22 20.13 1.78 -3.14
N LEU A 23 20.87 1.55 -4.24
CA LEU A 23 21.91 0.52 -4.31
C LEU A 23 23.00 0.73 -3.24
N GLN A 24 23.44 1.97 -3.04
CA GLN A 24 24.42 2.30 -2.01
C GLN A 24 23.89 1.99 -0.60
N SER A 25 22.63 2.27 -0.32
CA SER A 25 22.00 1.95 0.97
C SER A 25 21.95 0.46 1.27
N LEU A 26 21.81 -0.38 0.24
CA LEU A 26 21.86 -1.84 0.35
C LEU A 26 23.29 -2.34 0.62
N LEU A 27 24.29 -1.71 0.01
CA LEU A 27 25.70 -2.04 0.23
C LEU A 27 26.20 -1.62 1.62
N LEU A 28 25.59 -0.60 2.22
CA LEU A 28 25.92 -0.09 3.56
C LEU A 28 25.25 -0.87 4.70
N GLN A 29 24.50 -1.93 4.41
CA GLN A 29 23.90 -2.75 5.46
C GLN A 29 24.96 -3.43 6.32
N THR A 30 24.75 -3.44 7.65
CA THR A 30 25.65 -4.07 8.61
C THR A 30 25.56 -5.60 8.60
N LYS A 31 24.55 -6.14 7.95
CA LYS A 31 24.30 -7.56 7.69
C LYS A 31 24.07 -7.77 6.21
N ASP A 32 24.55 -8.87 5.67
CA ASP A 32 24.50 -9.20 4.24
C ASP A 32 23.71 -10.49 3.93
N GLU A 33 23.04 -11.06 4.93
CA GLU A 33 22.21 -12.26 4.79
C GLU A 33 20.83 -11.94 4.19
N PHE A 34 20.82 -11.26 3.03
CA PHE A 34 19.61 -10.98 2.25
C PHE A 34 19.88 -11.10 0.76
N PHE A 35 18.81 -11.27 0.00
CA PHE A 35 18.84 -11.31 -1.45
C PHE A 35 18.10 -10.11 -2.03
N VAL A 36 18.46 -9.69 -3.25
CA VAL A 36 17.78 -8.58 -3.94
C VAL A 36 17.25 -9.06 -5.28
N THR A 37 15.98 -8.75 -5.54
CA THR A 37 15.35 -8.96 -6.85
C THR A 37 14.90 -7.63 -7.42
N PHE A 38 15.47 -7.28 -8.58
CA PHE A 38 15.08 -6.13 -9.37
C PHE A 38 14.03 -6.55 -10.39
N VAL A 39 12.85 -5.96 -10.34
CA VAL A 39 11.76 -6.24 -11.28
C VAL A 39 11.52 -5.01 -12.14
N PHE A 40 11.85 -5.11 -13.42
CA PHE A 40 11.73 -4.03 -14.39
C PHE A 40 10.33 -4.05 -15.03
N ASP A 41 9.62 -2.96 -14.87
CA ASP A 41 8.33 -2.68 -15.49
C ASP A 41 8.54 -1.97 -16.84
N GLY A 42 8.96 -2.71 -17.82
CA GLY A 42 9.49 -2.20 -19.09
C GLY A 42 11.02 -2.05 -19.09
N ALA A 43 11.57 -1.65 -20.23
CA ALA A 43 13.01 -1.56 -20.41
C ALA A 43 13.58 -0.27 -19.79
N ASP A 44 14.63 -0.41 -18.98
CA ASP A 44 15.44 0.68 -18.44
C ASP A 44 16.92 0.26 -18.47
N ALA A 45 17.56 0.47 -19.62
CA ALA A 45 18.95 0.08 -19.85
C ALA A 45 19.93 0.83 -18.92
N VAL A 46 19.62 2.09 -18.60
CA VAL A 46 20.47 2.94 -17.74
C VAL A 46 20.43 2.43 -16.30
N ALA A 47 19.23 2.14 -15.76
CA ALA A 47 19.10 1.55 -14.43
C ALA A 47 19.78 0.17 -14.36
N LYS A 48 19.64 -0.67 -15.40
CA LYS A 48 20.31 -1.96 -15.48
C LYS A 48 21.85 -1.84 -15.46
N GLU A 49 22.39 -0.86 -16.17
CA GLU A 49 23.83 -0.58 -16.14
C GLU A 49 24.27 -0.05 -14.78
N ALA A 50 23.50 0.84 -14.14
CA ALA A 50 23.77 1.33 -12.79
C ALA A 50 23.80 0.18 -11.76
N ILE A 51 22.86 -0.76 -11.84
CA ILE A 51 22.85 -1.95 -10.98
C ILE A 51 24.13 -2.77 -11.20
N SER A 52 24.49 -3.07 -12.43
CA SER A 52 25.71 -3.83 -12.73
C SER A 52 26.97 -3.14 -12.21
N ARG A 53 27.04 -1.82 -12.34
CA ARG A 53 28.20 -1.00 -11.92
C ARG A 53 28.32 -0.86 -10.42
N HIS A 54 27.21 -0.65 -9.71
CA HIS A 54 27.22 -0.26 -8.29
C HIS A 54 26.85 -1.39 -7.34
N TYR A 55 26.16 -2.44 -7.81
CA TYR A 55 25.76 -3.60 -6.99
C TYR A 55 26.51 -4.89 -7.36
N GLY A 56 27.27 -4.86 -8.41
CA GLY A 56 28.06 -5.81 -9.19
C GLY A 56 28.43 -7.16 -8.59
N ASP A 57 29.05 -7.22 -7.44
CA ASP A 57 29.61 -8.47 -6.91
C ASP A 57 28.65 -9.22 -5.95
N ARG A 58 27.49 -8.64 -5.63
CA ARG A 58 26.48 -9.29 -4.81
C ARG A 58 25.49 -10.09 -5.66
N PRO A 59 24.99 -11.23 -5.18
CA PRO A 59 23.99 -12.00 -5.90
C PRO A 59 22.65 -11.24 -5.96
N TYR A 60 22.06 -11.18 -7.14
CA TYR A 60 20.73 -10.61 -7.38
C TYR A 60 20.03 -11.29 -8.55
N TYR A 61 18.69 -11.14 -8.63
CA TYR A 61 17.92 -11.48 -9.81
C TYR A 61 17.44 -10.23 -10.53
N ILE A 62 17.28 -10.34 -11.86
CA ILE A 62 16.59 -9.36 -12.69
C ILE A 62 15.45 -10.05 -13.42
N TYR A 63 14.24 -9.54 -13.23
CA TYR A 63 13.10 -9.89 -14.05
C TYR A 63 12.70 -8.68 -14.90
N LEU A 64 12.41 -8.93 -16.17
CA LEU A 64 11.91 -7.91 -17.12
C LEU A 64 10.51 -8.31 -17.57
N MET A 65 9.56 -7.42 -17.38
CA MET A 65 8.17 -7.63 -17.79
C MET A 65 7.70 -6.47 -18.69
N PRO A 66 6.65 -6.67 -19.50
CA PRO A 66 5.96 -5.57 -20.17
C PRO A 66 5.40 -4.58 -19.14
N HIS A 67 5.37 -3.29 -19.47
CA HIS A 67 4.84 -2.26 -18.57
C HIS A 67 3.38 -2.55 -18.17
N ARG A 68 3.14 -2.72 -16.87
CA ARG A 68 1.84 -3.02 -16.27
C ARG A 68 1.58 -2.28 -14.95
N GLY A 69 2.52 -1.45 -14.51
CA GLY A 69 2.43 -0.70 -13.27
C GLY A 69 3.07 -1.40 -12.07
N VAL A 70 3.21 -0.62 -11.00
CA VAL A 70 3.98 -1.01 -9.80
C VAL A 70 3.35 -2.20 -9.05
N GLY A 71 2.02 -2.31 -9.01
CA GLY A 71 1.32 -3.44 -8.39
C GLY A 71 1.66 -4.78 -9.05
N ALA A 72 1.58 -4.83 -10.39
CA ALA A 72 1.96 -6.01 -11.17
C ALA A 72 3.45 -6.36 -11.01
N THR A 73 4.30 -5.32 -10.94
CA THR A 73 5.75 -5.47 -10.75
C THR A 73 6.08 -6.08 -9.39
N ARG A 74 5.47 -5.57 -8.30
CA ARG A 74 5.63 -6.14 -6.95
C ARG A 74 5.07 -7.56 -6.86
N THR A 75 3.92 -7.83 -7.48
CA THR A 75 3.33 -9.18 -7.55
C THR A 75 4.26 -10.16 -8.28
N THR A 76 4.89 -9.73 -9.38
CA THR A 76 5.88 -10.56 -10.08
C THR A 76 7.04 -10.92 -9.16
N GLY A 77 7.62 -9.95 -8.45
CA GLY A 77 8.67 -10.21 -7.47
C GLY A 77 8.22 -11.15 -6.35
N LEU A 78 7.01 -10.97 -5.83
CA LEU A 78 6.42 -11.84 -4.80
C LEU A 78 6.30 -13.30 -5.27
N ILE A 79 5.80 -13.52 -6.48
CA ILE A 79 5.59 -14.88 -7.02
C ILE A 79 6.93 -15.57 -7.30
N THR A 80 7.90 -14.83 -7.81
CA THR A 80 9.21 -15.37 -8.20
C THR A 80 10.20 -15.53 -7.05
N SER A 81 9.93 -14.93 -5.89
CA SER A 81 10.76 -15.09 -4.69
C SER A 81 10.71 -16.51 -4.13
N ASP A 82 11.85 -17.01 -3.64
CA ASP A 82 11.95 -18.26 -2.89
C ASP A 82 12.23 -18.04 -1.39
N SER A 83 12.42 -16.79 -0.96
CA SER A 83 12.73 -16.46 0.42
C SER A 83 11.50 -16.49 1.34
N PRO A 84 11.63 -16.93 2.60
CA PRO A 84 10.53 -16.99 3.56
C PRO A 84 9.93 -15.61 3.90
N TYR A 85 10.74 -14.55 3.87
CA TYR A 85 10.31 -13.19 4.18
C TYR A 85 10.66 -12.23 3.05
N ILE A 86 9.75 -11.30 2.80
CA ILE A 86 9.80 -10.36 1.67
C ILE A 86 9.64 -8.94 2.17
N MET A 87 10.51 -8.05 1.68
CA MET A 87 10.39 -6.60 1.81
C MET A 87 10.28 -5.99 0.43
N PHE A 88 9.39 -5.01 0.25
CA PHE A 88 9.38 -4.15 -0.93
C PHE A 88 10.11 -2.85 -0.62
N LEU A 89 11.00 -2.44 -1.53
CA LEU A 89 11.76 -1.19 -1.43
C LEU A 89 11.63 -0.45 -2.77
N ASP A 90 11.08 0.76 -2.73
CA ASP A 90 10.98 1.56 -3.95
C ASP A 90 12.36 2.02 -4.40
N ALA A 91 12.55 2.11 -5.73
CA ALA A 91 13.85 2.34 -6.35
C ALA A 91 14.45 3.75 -6.14
N ASP A 92 13.74 4.63 -5.44
CA ASP A 92 14.16 5.97 -5.02
C ASP A 92 14.27 6.12 -3.49
N ASP A 93 13.95 5.07 -2.73
CA ASP A 93 14.01 5.05 -1.28
C ASP A 93 15.31 4.39 -0.76
N LEU A 94 15.55 4.50 0.55
CA LEU A 94 16.77 3.99 1.17
C LEU A 94 16.45 3.11 2.39
N LEU A 95 17.34 2.17 2.66
CA LEU A 95 17.40 1.48 3.96
C LEU A 95 18.44 2.13 4.87
N LEU A 96 18.09 2.28 6.16
CA LEU A 96 19.09 2.65 7.17
C LEU A 96 20.10 1.52 7.36
N PRO A 97 21.36 1.82 7.72
CA PRO A 97 22.44 0.82 7.74
C PRO A 97 22.19 -0.42 8.61
N ASN A 98 21.35 -0.31 9.63
CA ASN A 98 21.01 -1.43 10.52
C ASN A 98 19.63 -2.06 10.21
N ALA A 99 19.03 -1.75 9.08
CA ALA A 99 17.68 -2.21 8.74
C ALA A 99 17.63 -3.74 8.61
N VAL A 100 18.53 -4.32 7.82
CA VAL A 100 18.58 -5.78 7.62
C VAL A 100 18.84 -6.50 8.94
N GLY A 101 19.78 -6.02 9.78
CA GLY A 101 20.03 -6.62 11.10
C GLY A 101 18.80 -6.59 12.01
N THR A 102 18.01 -5.51 11.97
CA THR A 102 16.76 -5.37 12.72
C THR A 102 15.70 -6.36 12.22
N ILE A 103 15.56 -6.49 10.89
CA ILE A 103 14.62 -7.40 10.25
C ILE A 103 14.97 -8.86 10.57
N LEU A 104 16.24 -9.27 10.41
CA LEU A 104 16.69 -10.63 10.71
C LEU A 104 16.47 -11.02 12.17
N ASN A 105 16.69 -10.07 13.09
CA ASN A 105 16.37 -10.31 14.50
C ASN A 105 14.87 -10.55 14.71
N ALA A 106 14.00 -9.80 14.06
CA ALA A 106 12.55 -10.01 14.13
C ALA A 106 12.15 -11.36 13.50
N ILE A 107 12.74 -11.74 12.36
CA ILE A 107 12.54 -13.04 11.70
C ILE A 107 12.82 -14.20 12.67
N GLY A 108 13.86 -14.11 13.48
CA GLY A 108 14.19 -15.13 14.49
C GLY A 108 13.06 -15.39 15.51
N HIS A 109 12.12 -14.47 15.69
CA HIS A 109 10.94 -14.62 16.55
C HIS A 109 9.66 -15.05 15.79
N GLY A 110 9.69 -14.99 14.46
CA GLY A 110 8.58 -15.29 13.57
C GLY A 110 7.44 -14.26 13.63
N PHE A 111 6.95 -13.87 12.47
CA PHE A 111 5.81 -12.96 12.34
C PHE A 111 5.07 -13.20 11.02
N ASP A 112 3.84 -12.72 10.93
CA ASP A 112 3.08 -12.66 9.67
C ASP A 112 3.44 -11.37 8.91
N MET A 113 3.52 -10.25 9.66
CA MET A 113 3.91 -8.94 9.16
C MET A 113 4.77 -8.22 10.20
N MET A 114 5.84 -7.56 9.74
CA MET A 114 6.61 -6.61 10.51
C MET A 114 6.34 -5.19 10.01
N VAL A 115 6.15 -4.26 10.94
CA VAL A 115 5.94 -2.84 10.66
C VAL A 115 7.10 -2.04 11.20
N GLY A 116 7.95 -1.57 10.31
CA GLY A 116 9.06 -0.69 10.63
C GLY A 116 8.66 0.78 10.54
N LYS A 117 9.31 1.63 11.35
CA LYS A 117 9.18 3.08 11.18
C LYS A 117 9.93 3.55 9.94
N THR A 118 9.43 4.63 9.33
CA THR A 118 10.00 5.29 8.16
C THR A 118 10.37 6.72 8.51
N MET A 119 11.54 7.16 8.08
CA MET A 119 11.89 8.58 8.01
C MET A 119 11.40 9.10 6.67
N ARG A 120 10.49 10.07 6.68
CA ARG A 120 9.99 10.70 5.46
C ARG A 120 10.66 12.04 5.26
N GLU A 121 11.29 12.21 4.09
CA GLU A 121 11.85 13.48 3.65
C GLU A 121 10.73 14.38 3.13
N ALA A 122 10.68 15.61 3.61
CA ALA A 122 9.80 16.64 3.10
C ALA A 122 10.51 17.44 1.98
N GLU A 123 9.75 18.17 1.16
CA GLU A 123 10.28 19.01 0.07
C GLU A 123 11.38 20.00 0.52
N ASN A 124 11.30 20.48 1.75
CA ASN A 124 12.28 21.39 2.34
C ASN A 124 13.53 20.68 2.91
N GLY A 125 13.69 19.36 2.67
CA GLY A 125 14.79 18.55 3.17
C GLY A 125 14.71 18.15 4.65
N ASN A 126 13.64 18.50 5.37
CA ASN A 126 13.43 18.04 6.72
C ASN A 126 12.93 16.60 6.75
N PHE A 127 13.28 15.88 7.83
CA PHE A 127 12.80 14.52 8.04
C PHE A 127 11.79 14.48 9.18
N GLU A 128 10.73 13.69 8.98
CA GLU A 128 9.82 13.30 10.06
C GLU A 128 9.80 11.77 10.20
N VAL A 129 9.73 11.29 11.44
CA VAL A 129 9.53 9.86 11.68
C VAL A 129 8.05 9.56 11.65
N VAL A 130 7.66 8.76 10.68
CA VAL A 130 6.30 8.24 10.53
C VAL A 130 6.34 6.74 10.74
N GLY A 131 5.29 6.16 11.31
CA GLY A 131 5.36 4.74 11.53
C GLY A 131 4.17 4.11 12.17
N GLY A 132 4.21 2.80 12.24
CA GLY A 132 3.24 1.95 12.86
C GLY A 132 2.01 1.74 11.98
N ALA A 133 0.88 2.18 12.45
CA ALA A 133 -0.43 1.76 11.96
C ALA A 133 -0.95 2.44 10.68
N GLN A 134 -0.13 3.13 9.90
CA GLN A 134 -0.62 3.65 8.61
C GLN A 134 -0.76 2.50 7.61
N MET A 135 -1.98 2.01 7.48
CA MET A 135 -2.35 0.85 6.63
C MET A 135 -2.14 1.09 5.12
N THR A 136 -1.80 2.31 4.73
CA THR A 136 -1.75 2.71 3.32
C THR A 136 -0.38 2.52 2.66
N TRP A 137 0.69 2.34 3.44
CA TRP A 137 2.05 2.41 2.90
C TRP A 137 2.76 1.07 2.97
N ILE A 138 3.50 0.77 1.90
CA ILE A 138 4.36 -0.41 1.81
C ILE A 138 5.70 -0.20 2.55
N HIS A 139 6.06 1.06 2.81
CA HIS A 139 7.37 1.47 3.32
C HIS A 139 7.69 0.88 4.70
N GLY A 140 8.89 0.31 4.82
CA GLY A 140 9.37 -0.26 6.08
C GLY A 140 8.64 -1.54 6.52
N ARG A 141 7.86 -2.18 5.64
CA ARG A 141 7.14 -3.43 5.97
C ARG A 141 7.85 -4.65 5.45
N VAL A 142 7.77 -5.73 6.23
CA VAL A 142 8.26 -7.06 5.86
C VAL A 142 7.14 -8.06 6.08
N TYR A 143 7.01 -9.01 5.18
CA TYR A 143 5.91 -9.98 5.18
C TYR A 143 6.44 -11.41 5.13
N SER A 144 5.83 -12.31 5.90
CA SER A 144 6.02 -13.75 5.71
C SER A 144 5.39 -14.18 4.40
N LYS A 145 6.15 -14.88 3.54
CA LYS A 145 5.64 -15.42 2.30
C LYS A 145 4.57 -16.49 2.54
N GLU A 146 4.73 -17.31 3.58
CA GLU A 146 3.73 -18.30 4.00
C GLU A 146 2.39 -17.60 4.32
N PHE A 147 2.43 -16.51 5.08
CA PHE A 147 1.25 -15.71 5.41
C PHE A 147 0.57 -15.15 4.15
N LEU A 148 1.34 -14.53 3.25
CA LEU A 148 0.80 -13.98 2.00
C LEU A 148 0.17 -15.07 1.12
N THR A 149 0.84 -16.21 1.00
CA THR A 149 0.34 -17.36 0.23
C THR A 149 -0.92 -17.96 0.84
N LYS A 150 -0.98 -18.09 2.17
CA LYS A 150 -2.13 -18.67 2.88
C LYS A 150 -3.43 -17.93 2.60
N TYR A 151 -3.38 -16.61 2.48
CA TYR A 151 -4.55 -15.76 2.26
C TYR A 151 -4.64 -15.21 0.83
N ASP A 152 -3.83 -15.77 -0.11
CA ASP A 152 -3.79 -15.34 -1.53
C ASP A 152 -3.62 -13.82 -1.67
N ILE A 153 -2.72 -13.24 -0.86
CA ILE A 153 -2.50 -11.80 -0.81
C ILE A 153 -1.53 -11.37 -1.92
N HIS A 154 -2.00 -10.53 -2.81
CA HIS A 154 -1.24 -9.94 -3.91
C HIS A 154 -1.70 -8.50 -4.16
N PHE A 155 -0.95 -7.76 -4.95
CA PHE A 155 -1.33 -6.38 -5.31
C PHE A 155 -2.39 -6.40 -6.41
N PRO A 156 -3.43 -5.53 -6.33
CA PRO A 156 -4.32 -5.30 -7.44
C PRO A 156 -3.62 -4.61 -8.61
N ASP A 157 -4.16 -4.79 -9.80
CA ASP A 157 -3.72 -4.09 -11.01
C ASP A 157 -4.36 -2.69 -11.06
N LEU A 158 -3.90 -1.80 -10.19
CA LEU A 158 -4.37 -0.42 -10.06
C LEU A 158 -3.23 0.55 -10.32
N PRO A 159 -3.50 1.70 -10.97
CA PRO A 159 -2.47 2.71 -11.24
C PRO A 159 -2.04 3.47 -9.98
N MET A 160 -2.84 3.45 -8.91
CA MET A 160 -2.55 4.01 -7.59
C MET A 160 -3.38 3.28 -6.53
N CYS A 161 -3.03 3.39 -5.25
CA CYS A 161 -3.69 2.72 -4.11
C CYS A 161 -3.58 1.18 -4.12
N GLU A 162 -2.68 0.61 -4.89
CA GLU A 162 -2.41 -0.83 -4.89
C GLU A 162 -1.84 -1.30 -3.54
N ASP A 163 -1.00 -0.47 -2.93
CA ASP A 163 -0.41 -0.70 -1.61
C ASP A 163 -1.44 -0.57 -0.47
N LEU A 164 -2.41 0.33 -0.62
CA LEU A 164 -3.54 0.44 0.29
C LEU A 164 -4.31 -0.88 0.37
N ALA A 165 -4.76 -1.39 -0.79
CA ALA A 165 -5.53 -2.63 -0.85
C ALA A 165 -4.76 -3.82 -0.27
N PHE A 166 -3.51 -3.98 -0.68
CA PHE A 166 -2.60 -5.02 -0.19
C PHE A 166 -2.45 -4.96 1.34
N ASN A 167 -2.18 -3.77 1.88
CA ASN A 167 -1.98 -3.60 3.32
C ASN A 167 -3.27 -3.75 4.12
N MET A 168 -4.43 -3.42 3.57
CA MET A 168 -5.72 -3.68 4.22
C MET A 168 -5.95 -5.18 4.40
N ILE A 169 -5.65 -5.99 3.38
CA ILE A 169 -5.77 -7.45 3.48
C ILE A 169 -4.76 -8.00 4.49
N CYS A 170 -3.52 -7.52 4.45
CA CYS A 170 -2.51 -7.92 5.44
C CYS A 170 -2.96 -7.59 6.87
N ALA A 171 -3.47 -6.38 7.11
CA ALA A 171 -3.94 -5.97 8.44
C ALA A 171 -5.18 -6.74 8.90
N GLU A 172 -6.04 -7.19 7.98
CA GLU A 172 -7.21 -8.01 8.29
C GLU A 172 -6.83 -9.40 8.85
N PHE A 173 -5.76 -10.00 8.31
CA PHE A 173 -5.44 -11.40 8.58
C PHE A 173 -4.18 -11.65 9.40
N ALA A 174 -3.27 -10.68 9.52
CA ALA A 174 -2.05 -10.84 10.31
C ALA A 174 -2.38 -11.01 11.80
N GLN A 175 -1.92 -12.10 12.39
CA GLN A 175 -2.10 -12.42 13.82
C GLN A 175 -0.83 -12.10 14.62
N ARG A 176 0.34 -12.26 14.01
CA ARG A 176 1.64 -11.99 14.63
C ARG A 176 2.24 -10.78 13.94
N VAL A 177 2.06 -9.60 14.55
CA VAL A 177 2.62 -8.35 14.05
C VAL A 177 3.80 -7.96 14.91
N SER A 178 4.98 -7.78 14.28
CA SER A 178 6.18 -7.25 14.90
C SER A 178 6.32 -5.76 14.59
N GLU A 179 6.71 -4.94 15.55
CA GLU A 179 6.92 -3.50 15.33
C GLU A 179 8.33 -3.09 15.74
N THR A 180 8.93 -2.18 14.97
CA THR A 180 10.23 -1.61 15.34
C THR A 180 10.08 -0.33 16.14
N GLN A 181 10.97 -0.14 17.12
CA GLN A 181 11.08 1.12 17.87
C GLN A 181 11.76 2.22 17.02
N TRP A 182 12.68 1.84 16.16
CA TRP A 182 13.53 2.72 15.38
C TRP A 182 13.20 2.65 13.88
N PRO A 183 13.41 3.73 13.13
CA PRO A 183 13.28 3.71 11.68
C PRO A 183 14.26 2.70 11.07
N ILE A 184 13.78 2.03 10.00
CA ILE A 184 14.60 1.12 9.18
C ILE A 184 14.63 1.58 7.71
N HIS A 185 13.74 2.48 7.33
CA HIS A 185 13.48 2.92 5.97
C HIS A 185 13.49 4.45 5.88
N ILE A 186 13.94 4.98 4.76
CA ILE A 186 13.87 6.41 4.43
C ILE A 186 13.08 6.55 3.13
N GLN A 187 11.92 7.18 3.21
CA GLN A 187 11.18 7.65 2.05
C GLN A 187 11.74 8.99 1.61
N ARG A 188 12.31 9.02 0.42
CA ARG A 188 12.89 10.25 -0.14
C ARG A 188 11.83 11.09 -0.84
N TYR A 189 12.01 12.42 -0.77
CA TYR A 189 11.25 13.32 -1.61
C TYR A 189 11.83 13.28 -3.04
N THR A 190 11.06 12.73 -3.99
CA THR A 190 11.43 12.68 -5.40
C THR A 190 10.46 13.54 -6.21
N PRO A 191 10.91 14.69 -6.74
CA PRO A 191 10.08 15.49 -7.63
C PRO A 191 9.60 14.67 -8.83
N GLY A 192 8.31 14.76 -9.17
CA GLY A 192 7.72 14.00 -10.28
C GLY A 192 7.45 12.52 -9.99
N SER A 193 7.60 12.07 -8.73
CA SER A 193 7.07 10.76 -8.33
C SER A 193 5.55 10.72 -8.49
N LEU A 194 4.98 9.52 -8.60
CA LEU A 194 3.54 9.34 -8.82
C LEU A 194 2.69 10.09 -7.79
N SER A 195 3.11 10.10 -6.52
CA SER A 195 2.41 10.79 -5.42
C SER A 195 2.54 12.32 -5.45
N HIS A 196 3.52 12.87 -6.17
CA HIS A 196 3.75 14.31 -6.30
C HIS A 196 3.48 14.84 -7.73
N ALA A 197 3.09 13.96 -8.66
CA ALA A 197 2.75 14.35 -10.02
C ALA A 197 1.46 15.18 -10.07
N GLU A 198 1.36 16.05 -11.06
CA GLU A 198 0.10 16.76 -11.35
C GLU A 198 -1.01 15.74 -11.62
N GLY A 199 -2.17 15.94 -11.01
CA GLY A 199 -3.30 15.00 -11.11
C GLY A 199 -3.26 13.78 -10.18
N SER A 200 -2.21 13.63 -9.34
CA SER A 200 -2.11 12.50 -8.40
C SER A 200 -3.30 12.39 -7.45
N LEU A 201 -3.81 13.52 -6.95
CA LEU A 201 -5.01 13.54 -6.07
C LEU A 201 -6.26 13.05 -6.81
N ARG A 202 -6.42 13.42 -8.09
CA ARG A 202 -7.54 12.93 -8.91
C ARG A 202 -7.42 11.43 -9.15
N LEU A 203 -6.24 10.95 -9.52
CA LEU A 203 -5.99 9.52 -9.73
C LEU A 203 -6.19 8.72 -8.43
N GLN A 204 -5.76 9.26 -7.29
CA GLN A 204 -6.02 8.65 -5.99
C GLN A 204 -7.52 8.55 -5.71
N ALA A 205 -8.29 9.60 -5.96
CA ALA A 205 -9.75 9.59 -5.78
C ALA A 205 -10.42 8.55 -6.69
N GLU A 206 -10.00 8.46 -7.95
CA GLU A 206 -10.52 7.49 -8.91
C GLU A 206 -10.30 6.02 -8.50
N THR A 207 -9.18 5.74 -7.85
CA THR A 207 -8.74 4.36 -7.55
C THR A 207 -9.00 3.92 -6.11
N TYR A 208 -9.35 4.86 -5.22
CA TYR A 208 -9.50 4.56 -3.79
C TYR A 208 -10.64 3.56 -3.52
N ILE A 209 -11.81 3.77 -4.12
CA ILE A 209 -12.96 2.87 -3.96
C ILE A 209 -12.68 1.52 -4.59
N GLU A 210 -11.99 1.49 -5.74
CA GLU A 210 -11.54 0.24 -6.39
C GLU A 210 -10.60 -0.57 -5.48
N ALA A 211 -9.67 0.11 -4.80
CA ALA A 211 -8.79 -0.53 -3.82
C ALA A 211 -9.57 -1.13 -2.63
N CYS A 212 -10.59 -0.41 -2.14
CA CYS A 212 -11.47 -0.93 -1.09
C CYS A 212 -12.32 -2.11 -1.57
N THR A 213 -12.81 -2.07 -2.81
CA THR A 213 -13.55 -3.18 -3.44
C THR A 213 -12.66 -4.42 -3.51
N PHE A 214 -11.44 -4.28 -4.00
CA PHE A 214 -10.48 -5.38 -4.06
C PHE A 214 -10.20 -6.00 -2.68
N TYR A 215 -10.04 -5.15 -1.63
CA TYR A 215 -9.91 -5.64 -0.26
C TYR A 215 -11.11 -6.46 0.16
N ILE A 216 -12.34 -5.94 -0.03
CA ILE A 216 -13.57 -6.62 0.40
C ILE A 216 -13.73 -7.97 -0.31
N GLU A 217 -13.58 -8.01 -1.63
CA GLU A 217 -13.67 -9.22 -2.44
C GLU A 217 -12.62 -10.26 -2.05
N SER A 218 -11.39 -9.82 -1.80
CA SER A 218 -10.30 -10.71 -1.37
C SER A 218 -10.55 -11.26 0.04
N ALA A 219 -10.92 -10.41 1.00
CA ALA A 219 -11.12 -10.81 2.38
C ALA A 219 -12.41 -11.64 2.58
N ALA A 220 -13.47 -11.37 1.82
CA ALA A 220 -14.72 -12.12 1.89
C ALA A 220 -14.59 -13.59 1.47
N ARG A 221 -13.53 -13.95 0.76
CA ARG A 221 -13.22 -15.36 0.45
C ARG A 221 -12.84 -16.18 1.69
N PHE A 222 -12.38 -15.53 2.75
CA PHE A 222 -11.87 -16.19 3.96
C PHE A 222 -12.71 -15.90 5.20
N ARG A 223 -13.54 -14.83 5.17
CA ARG A 223 -14.30 -14.38 6.35
C ARG A 223 -15.57 -13.66 5.91
N SER A 224 -16.70 -13.88 6.60
CA SER A 224 -17.95 -13.14 6.34
C SER A 224 -17.81 -11.65 6.62
N LEU A 225 -18.57 -10.82 5.90
CA LEU A 225 -18.46 -9.36 5.95
C LEU A 225 -18.62 -8.77 7.36
N ASP A 226 -19.52 -9.32 8.16
CA ASP A 226 -19.74 -8.89 9.55
C ASP A 226 -18.54 -9.12 10.47
N LYS A 227 -17.64 -10.02 10.09
CA LYS A 227 -16.41 -10.36 10.81
C LYS A 227 -15.17 -9.61 10.30
N LEU A 228 -15.27 -8.89 9.18
CA LEU A 228 -14.15 -8.12 8.68
C LEU A 228 -13.87 -6.92 9.58
N MET A 229 -12.64 -6.84 10.09
CA MET A 229 -12.24 -5.80 11.04
C MET A 229 -11.97 -4.46 10.36
N ILE A 230 -11.46 -4.49 9.15
CA ILE A 230 -11.08 -3.29 8.37
C ILE A 230 -12.28 -2.70 7.62
N LEU A 231 -13.33 -3.49 7.34
CA LEU A 231 -14.48 -3.06 6.55
C LEU A 231 -15.12 -1.73 7.05
N PRO A 232 -15.36 -1.53 8.35
CA PRO A 232 -15.93 -0.26 8.83
C PRO A 232 -15.06 0.95 8.47
N ALA A 233 -13.73 0.82 8.58
CA ALA A 233 -12.78 1.87 8.24
C ALA A 233 -12.72 2.12 6.72
N ALA A 234 -12.77 1.06 5.91
CA ALA A 234 -12.80 1.16 4.45
C ALA A 234 -14.06 1.90 3.97
N LEU A 235 -15.22 1.53 4.47
CA LEU A 235 -16.49 2.20 4.12
C LEU A 235 -16.52 3.67 4.56
N ALA A 236 -16.04 3.97 5.78
CA ALA A 236 -15.95 5.33 6.26
C ALA A 236 -15.02 6.18 5.39
N ALA A 237 -13.88 5.64 4.97
CA ALA A 237 -12.96 6.33 4.08
C ALA A 237 -13.56 6.57 2.69
N CYS A 238 -14.19 5.58 2.06
CA CYS A 238 -14.89 5.74 0.79
C CYS A 238 -15.97 6.83 0.87
N TYR A 239 -16.72 6.85 1.96
CA TYR A 239 -17.73 7.88 2.22
C TYR A 239 -17.13 9.29 2.24
N TYR A 240 -16.00 9.49 2.95
CA TYR A 240 -15.32 10.78 2.98
C TYR A 240 -14.75 11.18 1.61
N TYR A 241 -14.18 10.23 0.87
CA TYR A 241 -13.67 10.50 -0.48
C TYR A 241 -14.80 10.94 -1.41
N LEU A 242 -15.90 10.22 -1.43
CA LEU A 242 -17.05 10.56 -2.27
C LEU A 242 -17.63 11.94 -1.90
N ASP A 243 -17.70 12.26 -0.61
CA ASP A 243 -18.22 13.56 -0.16
C ASP A 243 -17.24 14.72 -0.44
N SER A 244 -15.93 14.45 -0.46
CA SER A 244 -14.91 15.46 -0.72
C SER A 244 -14.74 15.80 -2.20
N VAL A 245 -15.10 14.90 -3.11
CA VAL A 245 -14.82 15.06 -4.55
C VAL A 245 -15.47 16.31 -5.15
N GLU A 246 -16.70 16.65 -4.73
CA GLU A 246 -17.40 17.85 -5.19
C GLU A 246 -16.69 19.16 -4.81
N ARG A 247 -15.94 19.12 -3.70
CA ARG A 247 -15.22 20.30 -3.19
C ARG A 247 -13.82 20.43 -3.76
N GLU A 248 -13.14 19.30 -3.93
CA GLU A 248 -11.73 19.27 -4.37
C GLU A 248 -11.63 19.30 -5.90
N PHE A 249 -12.65 18.81 -6.59
CA PHE A 249 -12.74 18.76 -8.05
C PHE A 249 -14.06 19.39 -8.55
N PRO A 250 -14.32 20.68 -8.26
CA PRO A 250 -15.58 21.32 -8.60
C PRO A 250 -15.80 21.31 -10.13
N GLY A 251 -16.93 20.74 -10.56
CA GLY A 251 -17.30 20.64 -11.98
C GLY A 251 -16.76 19.40 -12.71
N ASP A 252 -15.99 18.53 -12.08
CA ASP A 252 -15.60 17.24 -12.64
C ASP A 252 -16.73 16.20 -12.44
N THR A 253 -17.77 16.35 -13.26
CA THR A 253 -18.97 15.50 -13.19
C THR A 253 -18.66 14.05 -13.57
N GLU A 254 -17.68 13.82 -14.44
CA GLU A 254 -17.26 12.48 -14.86
C GLU A 254 -16.65 11.72 -13.68
N LEU A 255 -15.70 12.33 -12.97
CA LEU A 255 -15.12 11.75 -11.77
C LEU A 255 -16.19 11.45 -10.71
N TYR A 256 -17.07 12.42 -10.45
CA TYR A 256 -18.13 12.27 -9.46
C TYR A 256 -19.08 11.10 -9.80
N HIS A 257 -19.54 11.00 -11.04
CA HIS A 257 -20.40 9.89 -11.48
C HIS A 257 -19.70 8.53 -11.40
N LYS A 258 -18.42 8.47 -11.83
CA LYS A 258 -17.61 7.25 -11.69
C LYS A 258 -17.55 6.79 -10.25
N MET A 259 -17.21 7.70 -9.31
CA MET A 259 -17.10 7.37 -7.89
C MET A 259 -18.45 7.01 -7.27
N CYS A 260 -19.54 7.65 -7.67
CA CYS A 260 -20.90 7.28 -7.24
C CYS A 260 -21.24 5.85 -7.66
N LYS A 261 -20.92 5.49 -8.90
CA LYS A 261 -21.15 4.13 -9.39
C LYS A 261 -20.35 3.11 -8.58
N GLN A 262 -19.05 3.33 -8.43
CA GLN A 262 -18.17 2.45 -7.63
C GLN A 262 -18.67 2.30 -6.18
N PHE A 263 -19.10 3.39 -5.56
CA PHE A 263 -19.60 3.37 -4.17
C PHE A 263 -20.95 2.65 -4.07
N SER A 264 -21.82 2.80 -5.05
CA SER A 264 -23.11 2.07 -5.09
C SER A 264 -22.94 0.57 -5.32
N ASP A 265 -21.87 0.18 -6.05
CA ASP A 265 -21.52 -1.21 -6.30
C ASP A 265 -20.79 -1.83 -5.07
N LEU A 266 -20.07 -1.00 -4.29
CA LEU A 266 -19.31 -1.44 -3.11
C LEU A 266 -20.22 -1.95 -1.98
N ILE A 267 -21.32 -1.28 -1.72
CA ILE A 267 -22.25 -1.64 -0.65
C ILE A 267 -23.71 -1.30 -1.02
N ASP A 268 -24.58 -2.26 -0.83
CA ASP A 268 -26.03 -2.04 -0.89
C ASP A 268 -26.56 -1.49 0.45
N ILE A 269 -27.63 -0.70 0.37
CA ILE A 269 -28.24 -0.12 1.60
C ILE A 269 -28.83 -1.19 2.51
N SER A 270 -29.32 -2.29 1.95
CA SER A 270 -29.85 -3.44 2.73
C SER A 270 -28.73 -4.17 3.46
N ASP A 271 -27.57 -4.38 2.80
CA ASP A 271 -26.38 -4.98 3.41
C ASP A 271 -25.83 -4.07 4.51
N PHE A 272 -25.77 -2.77 4.24
CA PHE A 272 -25.36 -1.79 5.27
C PHE A 272 -26.30 -1.83 6.49
N HIS A 273 -27.63 -1.84 6.29
CA HIS A 273 -28.58 -1.94 7.40
C HIS A 273 -28.43 -3.25 8.16
N ALA A 274 -28.20 -4.37 7.47
CA ALA A 274 -27.96 -5.66 8.11
C ALA A 274 -26.70 -5.63 8.98
N LEU A 275 -25.59 -5.10 8.47
CA LEU A 275 -24.34 -4.92 9.22
C LEU A 275 -24.54 -3.96 10.39
N ASN A 276 -25.19 -2.81 10.17
CA ASN A 276 -25.41 -1.78 11.19
C ASN A 276 -26.43 -2.19 12.26
N SER A 277 -27.15 -3.29 12.08
CA SER A 277 -27.96 -3.90 13.14
C SER A 277 -27.15 -4.70 14.17
N ILE A 278 -25.86 -4.99 13.87
CA ILE A 278 -24.94 -5.71 14.76
C ILE A 278 -24.24 -4.69 15.68
N PRO A 279 -24.45 -4.71 17.01
CA PRO A 279 -23.95 -3.68 17.92
C PRO A 279 -22.43 -3.49 17.86
N GLU A 280 -21.66 -4.58 17.76
CA GLU A 280 -20.20 -4.53 17.67
C GLU A 280 -19.74 -3.87 16.36
N TRP A 281 -20.36 -4.22 15.24
CA TRP A 281 -20.08 -3.61 13.94
C TRP A 281 -20.44 -2.13 13.93
N GLN A 282 -21.63 -1.78 14.41
CA GLN A 282 -22.10 -0.39 14.53
C GLN A 282 -21.13 0.47 15.35
N SER A 283 -20.64 -0.06 16.48
CA SER A 283 -19.66 0.64 17.31
C SER A 283 -18.35 0.90 16.55
N ARG A 284 -17.82 -0.09 15.82
CA ARG A 284 -16.61 0.04 15.02
C ARG A 284 -16.77 1.07 13.88
N PHE A 285 -17.93 1.04 13.22
CA PHE A 285 -18.23 1.97 12.14
C PHE A 285 -18.37 3.42 12.65
N ALA A 286 -19.06 3.61 13.77
CA ALA A 286 -19.17 4.93 14.42
C ALA A 286 -17.79 5.48 14.82
N MET A 287 -16.90 4.64 15.36
CA MET A 287 -15.53 5.02 15.67
C MET A 287 -14.74 5.40 14.40
N ALA A 288 -14.89 4.66 13.31
CA ALA A 288 -14.23 4.97 12.04
C ALA A 288 -14.71 6.30 11.46
N LEU A 289 -16.00 6.60 11.51
CA LEU A 289 -16.55 7.90 11.12
C LEU A 289 -16.08 9.06 12.02
N ALA A 290 -15.88 8.80 13.31
CA ALA A 290 -15.39 9.82 14.25
C ALA A 290 -13.89 10.11 14.09
N THR A 291 -13.14 9.22 13.42
CA THR A 291 -11.70 9.33 13.24
C THR A 291 -11.36 9.28 11.72
N PRO A 292 -11.72 10.30 10.95
CA PRO A 292 -11.51 10.31 9.51
C PRO A 292 -10.02 10.15 9.17
N ALA A 293 -9.74 9.29 8.18
CA ALA A 293 -8.40 9.10 7.66
C ALA A 293 -7.87 10.39 7.00
N ARG A 294 -6.55 10.59 7.01
CA ARG A 294 -5.94 11.62 6.16
C ARG A 294 -6.23 11.27 4.68
N PRO A 295 -6.48 12.27 3.80
CA PRO A 295 -6.14 13.69 3.90
C PRO A 295 -7.22 14.58 4.55
N PHE A 296 -8.31 14.04 5.06
CA PHE A 296 -9.44 14.83 5.56
C PHE A 296 -9.04 15.63 6.82
N LYS A 297 -9.34 16.92 6.83
CA LYS A 297 -9.08 17.77 7.99
C LYS A 297 -9.97 17.36 9.16
N LYS A 298 -9.44 17.33 10.38
CA LYS A 298 -10.17 16.96 11.61
C LYS A 298 -11.50 17.70 11.86
N THR A 299 -11.68 18.86 11.24
CA THR A 299 -12.88 19.71 11.38
C THR A 299 -13.91 19.47 10.29
N TYR A 300 -13.65 18.54 9.38
CA TYR A 300 -14.58 18.27 8.29
C TYR A 300 -15.72 17.37 8.77
N ILE A 301 -16.94 17.87 8.58
CA ILE A 301 -18.19 17.12 8.82
C ILE A 301 -18.88 16.98 7.45
N PRO A 302 -19.11 15.77 6.96
CA PRO A 302 -19.83 15.54 5.71
C PRO A 302 -21.23 16.17 5.72
N ALA A 303 -21.67 16.67 4.57
CA ALA A 303 -22.97 17.32 4.41
C ALA A 303 -24.15 16.34 4.52
N LEU A 304 -23.91 15.07 4.17
CA LEU A 304 -24.92 14.02 4.16
C LEU A 304 -24.57 12.92 5.17
N THR A 305 -25.57 12.20 5.66
CA THR A 305 -25.35 10.96 6.40
C THR A 305 -24.84 9.86 5.47
N PHE A 306 -24.27 8.79 6.02
CA PHE A 306 -23.82 7.64 5.22
C PHE A 306 -24.96 7.02 4.40
N GLU A 307 -26.14 6.84 4.99
CA GLU A 307 -27.33 6.31 4.28
C GLU A 307 -27.81 7.23 3.16
N GLN A 308 -27.84 8.55 3.41
CA GLN A 308 -28.14 9.55 2.38
C GLN A 308 -27.12 9.50 1.25
N ARG A 309 -25.84 9.28 1.57
CA ARG A 309 -24.77 9.19 0.58
C ARG A 309 -24.92 7.94 -0.30
N ILE A 310 -25.25 6.76 0.27
CA ILE A 310 -25.54 5.55 -0.50
C ILE A 310 -26.73 5.81 -1.45
N THR A 311 -27.81 6.37 -0.93
CA THR A 311 -29.02 6.63 -1.72
C THR A 311 -28.74 7.59 -2.88
N ASN A 312 -28.04 8.69 -2.62
CA ASN A 312 -27.68 9.66 -3.65
C ASN A 312 -26.72 9.05 -4.68
N ALA A 313 -25.73 8.28 -4.25
CA ALA A 313 -24.80 7.62 -5.16
C ALA A 313 -25.52 6.67 -6.12
N LYS A 314 -26.52 5.90 -5.65
CA LYS A 314 -27.35 5.06 -6.52
C LYS A 314 -28.14 5.88 -7.55
N LEU A 315 -28.72 7.00 -7.13
CA LEU A 315 -29.47 7.87 -8.06
C LEU A 315 -28.55 8.50 -9.11
N GLU A 316 -27.34 8.90 -8.74
CA GLU A 316 -26.35 9.44 -9.68
C GLU A 316 -25.83 8.36 -10.64
N ALA A 317 -25.63 7.13 -10.17
CA ALA A 317 -25.17 6.00 -10.99
C ALA A 317 -26.20 5.58 -12.08
N LEU A 318 -27.47 5.98 -11.94
CA LEU A 318 -28.54 5.70 -12.90
C LEU A 318 -28.68 6.77 -14.00
N LYS A 319 -27.98 7.90 -13.89
CA LYS A 319 -27.94 8.97 -14.90
C LYS A 319 -26.93 8.64 -16.00
#